data_d2d819ed13b3f34edf1a20c56e8792fd
#
_entry.id   d2d819ed13b3f34edf1a20c56e8792fd
#
_cell.length_a   1.000
_cell.length_b   1.000
_cell.length_c   1.000
_cell.angle_alpha   90.00
_cell.angle_beta   90.00
_cell.angle_gamma   90.00
#
_symmetry.space_group_name_H-M   'P 1'
#
loop_
_entity.id
_entity.type
_entity.pdbx_description
1 polymer ?
#
loop_
_entity_poly.entity_id
_entity_poly.type
_entity_poly.pdbx_seq_one_letter_code
_entity_poly.pdbx_strand_id
1 'polypeptide(L)'
;RIVTEDMFIALISIILLKSIQGGTVVVPISASHVIEKIASENNGKVIRSKTSPQDIMGKIFGTDVKEGMLDQFTMHFDAMAGLVKILDFMSLNNYKLSDLVDMIPEFYINRKEVECPWNAKCKVIRQLMQENNAENIETLEGVKVYQDNGWVLVIPDAEEPIVKVISEGYSAEFAEELSNIYINKIREISEN
;
A
#
# COMPACT_ATOMS: atom_id res chain seq x y z
N ARG A 1 -18.93 7.95 -8.21
CA ARG A 1 -17.82 7.02 -7.99
C ARG A 1 -17.49 7.01 -6.50
N ILE A 2 -17.29 5.85 -5.91
CA ILE A 2 -16.89 5.71 -4.51
C ILE A 2 -15.36 5.72 -4.47
N VAL A 3 -14.78 6.50 -3.56
CA VAL A 3 -13.34 6.48 -3.27
C VAL A 3 -13.09 5.32 -2.31
N THR A 4 -12.35 4.31 -2.77
CA THR A 4 -11.93 3.18 -1.94
C THR A 4 -10.79 3.59 -1.01
N GLU A 5 -10.42 2.73 -0.04
CA GLU A 5 -9.30 2.99 0.86
C GLU A 5 -7.98 3.21 0.09
N ASP A 6 -7.69 2.36 -0.90
CA ASP A 6 -6.49 2.50 -1.73
C ASP A 6 -6.48 3.79 -2.55
N MET A 7 -7.63 4.17 -3.10
CA MET A 7 -7.79 5.46 -3.79
C MET A 7 -7.63 6.63 -2.83
N PHE A 8 -8.06 6.50 -1.57
CA PHE A 8 -7.91 7.53 -0.56
C PHE A 8 -6.44 7.76 -0.21
N ILE A 9 -5.65 6.70 -0.05
CA ILE A 9 -4.20 6.81 0.16
C ILE A 9 -3.53 7.53 -1.03
N ALA A 10 -3.90 7.19 -2.26
CA ALA A 10 -3.38 7.85 -3.45
C ALA A 10 -3.81 9.33 -3.51
N LEU A 11 -5.07 9.64 -3.18
CA LEU A 11 -5.61 10.99 -3.12
C LEU A 11 -4.86 11.88 -2.11
N ILE A 12 -4.66 11.37 -0.89
CA ILE A 12 -3.87 12.06 0.14
C ILE A 12 -2.45 12.33 -0.37
N SER A 13 -1.83 11.34 -1.01
CA SER A 13 -0.49 11.49 -1.55
C SER A 13 -0.41 12.59 -2.61
N ILE A 14 -1.40 12.70 -3.51
CA ILE A 14 -1.49 13.80 -4.48
C ILE A 14 -1.59 15.15 -3.78
N ILE A 15 -2.50 15.27 -2.82
CA ILE A 15 -2.73 16.53 -2.09
C ILE A 15 -1.47 16.97 -1.35
N LEU A 16 -0.84 16.07 -0.62
CA LEU A 16 0.38 16.35 0.12
C LEU A 16 1.51 16.81 -0.80
N LEU A 17 1.81 16.04 -1.84
CA LEU A 17 2.90 16.33 -2.76
C LEU A 17 2.70 17.65 -3.53
N LYS A 18 1.45 17.96 -3.89
CA LYS A 18 1.12 19.25 -4.51
C LYS A 18 1.19 20.41 -3.52
N SER A 19 0.79 20.22 -2.26
CA SER A 19 0.83 21.28 -1.23
C SER A 19 2.25 21.70 -0.88
N ILE A 20 3.19 20.76 -0.83
CA ILE A 20 4.60 21.00 -0.48
C ILE A 20 5.53 21.07 -1.70
N GLN A 21 4.98 21.03 -2.91
CA GLN A 21 5.70 21.07 -4.18
C GLN A 21 6.84 20.04 -4.27
N GLY A 22 6.55 18.80 -3.90
CA GLY A 22 7.50 17.71 -3.79
C GLY A 22 7.50 17.08 -2.40
N GLY A 23 8.66 16.73 -1.88
CA GLY A 23 8.80 16.16 -0.54
C GLY A 23 8.65 14.65 -0.49
N THR A 24 8.26 14.13 0.66
CA THR A 24 8.19 12.68 0.89
C THR A 24 6.86 12.28 1.48
N VAL A 25 6.25 11.24 0.93
CA VAL A 25 5.05 10.60 1.48
C VAL A 25 5.39 9.22 2.04
N VAL A 26 4.82 8.89 3.18
CA VAL A 26 4.94 7.57 3.81
C VAL A 26 3.65 6.80 3.57
N VAL A 27 3.76 5.61 3.00
CA VAL A 27 2.61 4.76 2.70
C VAL A 27 2.88 3.32 3.11
N PRO A 28 1.85 2.51 3.43
CA PRO A 28 2.06 1.11 3.76
C PRO A 28 2.58 0.32 2.55
N ILE A 29 3.32 -0.75 2.82
CA ILE A 29 3.84 -1.67 1.78
C ILE A 29 2.72 -2.28 0.93
N SER A 30 1.50 -2.37 1.48
CA SER A 30 0.31 -2.88 0.81
C SER A 30 -0.36 -1.88 -0.14
N ALA A 31 0.02 -0.61 -0.12
CA ALA A 31 -0.53 0.40 -1.01
C ALA A 31 -0.02 0.23 -2.45
N SER A 32 -0.83 0.69 -3.42
CA SER A 32 -0.51 0.61 -4.84
C SER A 32 0.83 1.26 -5.20
N HIS A 33 1.51 0.70 -6.21
CA HIS A 33 2.69 1.30 -6.83
C HIS A 33 2.38 2.55 -7.66
N VAL A 34 1.11 2.84 -7.91
CA VAL A 34 0.71 4.08 -8.56
C VAL A 34 1.20 5.32 -7.79
N ILE A 35 1.43 5.18 -6.48
CA ILE A 35 1.89 6.28 -5.63
C ILE A 35 3.33 6.69 -5.98
N GLU A 36 4.19 5.77 -6.39
CA GLU A 36 5.52 6.08 -6.91
C GLU A 36 5.45 6.94 -8.19
N LYS A 37 4.51 6.63 -9.09
CA LYS A 37 4.26 7.43 -10.27
C LYS A 37 3.78 8.82 -9.91
N ILE A 38 2.79 8.92 -9.02
CA ILE A 38 2.28 10.20 -8.49
C ILE A 38 3.42 11.02 -7.87
N ALA A 39 4.28 10.39 -7.07
CA ALA A 39 5.40 11.06 -6.44
C ALA A 39 6.43 11.55 -7.48
N SER A 40 6.77 10.72 -8.44
CA SER A 40 7.69 11.09 -9.53
C SER A 40 7.17 12.30 -10.33
N GLU A 41 5.89 12.33 -10.68
CA GLU A 41 5.26 13.43 -11.41
C GLU A 41 5.19 14.75 -10.60
N ASN A 42 5.29 14.68 -9.28
CA ASN A 42 5.26 15.83 -8.37
C ASN A 42 6.61 16.11 -7.69
N ASN A 43 7.73 15.63 -8.24
CA ASN A 43 9.09 15.78 -7.69
C ASN A 43 9.23 15.28 -6.24
N GLY A 44 8.44 14.30 -5.87
CA GLY A 44 8.40 13.72 -4.53
C GLY A 44 9.06 12.35 -4.45
N LYS A 45 9.07 11.81 -3.23
CA LYS A 45 9.58 10.47 -2.91
C LYS A 45 8.56 9.70 -2.09
N VAL A 46 8.59 8.38 -2.22
CA VAL A 46 7.78 7.46 -1.42
C VAL A 46 8.68 6.71 -0.44
N ILE A 47 8.24 6.60 0.80
CA ILE A 47 8.83 5.70 1.79
C ILE A 47 7.77 4.66 2.15
N ARG A 48 8.12 3.39 1.99
CA ARG A 48 7.26 2.28 2.40
C ARG A 48 7.42 2.00 3.89
N SER A 49 6.30 1.79 4.57
CA SER A 49 6.25 1.33 5.97
C SER A 49 5.51 0.00 6.05
N LYS A 50 5.56 -0.64 7.21
CA LYS A 50 4.61 -1.72 7.52
C LYS A 50 3.19 -1.17 7.57
N THR A 51 2.21 -2.08 7.59
CA THR A 51 0.78 -1.74 7.50
C THR A 51 0.19 -1.22 8.81
N SER A 52 0.85 -1.45 9.95
CA SER A 52 0.33 -1.00 11.24
C SER A 52 0.32 0.53 11.37
N PRO A 53 -0.73 1.13 11.98
CA PRO A 53 -0.77 2.58 12.24
C PRO A 53 0.46 3.08 12.99
N GLN A 54 0.97 2.30 13.94
CA GLN A 54 2.15 2.64 14.75
C GLN A 54 3.42 2.73 13.87
N ASP A 55 3.60 1.80 12.93
CA ASP A 55 4.73 1.82 12.03
C ASP A 55 4.66 2.98 11.05
N ILE A 56 3.47 3.29 10.51
CA ILE A 56 3.24 4.44 9.63
C ILE A 56 3.56 5.74 10.39
N MET A 57 3.00 5.92 11.59
CA MET A 57 3.30 7.07 12.44
C MET A 57 4.78 7.18 12.77
N GLY A 58 5.39 6.06 13.16
CA GLY A 58 6.83 5.99 13.46
C GLY A 58 7.70 6.39 12.26
N LYS A 59 7.29 6.01 11.05
CA LYS A 59 7.98 6.42 9.82
C LYS A 59 7.76 7.89 9.50
N ILE A 60 6.54 8.41 9.64
CA ILE A 60 6.23 9.83 9.42
C ILE A 60 7.08 10.72 10.34
N PHE A 61 7.21 10.38 11.64
CA PHE A 61 7.91 11.20 12.62
C PHE A 61 9.39 10.84 12.79
N GLY A 62 9.81 9.65 12.39
CA GLY A 62 11.17 9.13 12.57
C GLY A 62 12.10 9.29 11.38
N THR A 63 11.61 9.78 10.24
CA THR A 63 12.42 10.05 9.04
C THR A 63 12.81 11.52 8.97
N ASP A 64 13.79 11.84 8.10
CA ASP A 64 14.14 13.23 7.76
C ASP A 64 13.04 13.97 6.97
N VAL A 65 11.81 13.51 7.03
CA VAL A 65 10.62 14.12 6.44
C VAL A 65 10.23 15.33 7.30
N LYS A 66 10.76 16.49 6.97
CA LYS A 66 10.50 17.70 7.77
C LYS A 66 9.28 18.49 7.32
N GLU A 67 8.97 18.49 6.02
CA GLU A 67 7.85 19.21 5.45
C GLU A 67 6.64 18.29 5.20
N GLY A 68 5.45 18.77 5.54
CA GLY A 68 4.20 18.03 5.35
C GLY A 68 3.93 16.88 6.34
N MET A 69 4.83 16.65 7.30
CA MET A 69 4.74 15.56 8.27
C MET A 69 3.47 15.62 9.11
N LEU A 70 3.15 16.78 9.68
CA LEU A 70 1.93 16.99 10.45
C LEU A 70 0.68 16.90 9.57
N ASP A 71 0.76 17.37 8.32
CA ASP A 71 -0.33 17.29 7.39
C ASP A 71 -0.61 15.86 6.98
N GLN A 72 0.44 15.09 6.72
CA GLN A 72 0.30 13.67 6.41
C GLN A 72 -0.29 12.90 7.59
N PHE A 73 0.24 13.12 8.81
CA PHE A 73 -0.31 12.51 10.02
C PHE A 73 -1.79 12.84 10.20
N THR A 74 -2.13 14.12 10.09
CA THR A 74 -3.51 14.60 10.25
C THR A 74 -4.45 13.95 9.22
N MET A 75 -4.06 13.92 7.95
CA MET A 75 -4.89 13.36 6.89
C MET A 75 -5.06 11.84 6.97
N HIS A 76 -4.13 11.12 7.60
CA HIS A 76 -4.24 9.66 7.78
C HIS A 76 -5.00 9.26 9.05
N PHE A 77 -4.87 10.02 10.13
CA PHE A 77 -5.31 9.58 11.46
C PHE A 77 -6.39 10.44 12.11
N ASP A 78 -6.69 11.62 11.55
CA ASP A 78 -7.77 12.48 12.01
C ASP A 78 -8.75 12.76 10.86
N ALA A 79 -9.87 12.04 10.84
CA ALA A 79 -10.84 12.13 9.76
C ALA A 79 -11.47 13.53 9.62
N MET A 80 -11.68 14.25 10.74
CA MET A 80 -12.29 15.59 10.71
C MET A 80 -11.31 16.62 10.20
N ALA A 81 -10.09 16.64 10.73
CA ALA A 81 -9.06 17.56 10.30
C ALA A 81 -8.58 17.23 8.89
N GLY A 82 -8.52 15.95 8.52
CA GLY A 82 -8.23 15.48 7.16
C GLY A 82 -9.26 15.99 6.15
N LEU A 83 -10.57 15.91 6.48
CA LEU A 83 -11.63 16.47 5.64
C LEU A 83 -11.46 17.98 5.42
N VAL A 84 -11.18 18.73 6.50
CA VAL A 84 -10.95 20.17 6.40
C VAL A 84 -9.77 20.48 5.50
N LYS A 85 -8.65 19.77 5.62
CA LYS A 85 -7.47 19.94 4.76
C LYS A 85 -7.75 19.63 3.29
N ILE A 86 -8.53 18.59 3.01
CA ILE A 86 -8.95 18.28 1.63
C ILE A 86 -9.79 19.40 1.04
N LEU A 87 -10.78 19.89 1.80
CA LEU A 87 -11.65 21.00 1.35
C LEU A 87 -10.87 22.31 1.16
N ASP A 88 -9.95 22.63 2.06
CA ASP A 88 -9.08 23.79 1.97
C ASP A 88 -8.19 23.72 0.72
N PHE A 89 -7.54 22.57 0.49
CA PHE A 89 -6.75 22.35 -0.72
C PHE A 89 -7.57 22.50 -2.01
N MET A 90 -8.79 21.94 -2.04
CA MET A 90 -9.71 22.08 -3.18
C MET A 90 -10.08 23.53 -3.42
N SER A 91 -10.38 24.28 -2.35
CA SER A 91 -10.75 25.69 -2.42
C SER A 91 -9.60 26.57 -2.93
N LEU A 92 -8.41 26.41 -2.35
CA LEU A 92 -7.24 27.20 -2.70
C LEU A 92 -6.76 26.97 -4.14
N ASN A 93 -6.91 25.75 -4.64
CA ASN A 93 -6.45 25.38 -5.97
C ASN A 93 -7.56 25.28 -7.02
N ASN A 94 -8.80 25.61 -6.65
CA ASN A 94 -9.97 25.54 -7.50
C ASN A 94 -10.22 24.16 -8.14
N TYR A 95 -9.93 23.08 -7.38
CA TYR A 95 -10.22 21.71 -7.77
C TYR A 95 -11.59 21.25 -7.27
N LYS A 96 -12.27 20.41 -8.06
CA LYS A 96 -13.35 19.55 -7.56
C LYS A 96 -12.75 18.23 -7.09
N LEU A 97 -13.45 17.52 -6.21
CA LEU A 97 -13.02 16.19 -5.77
C LEU A 97 -12.91 15.23 -6.95
N SER A 98 -13.80 15.33 -7.95
CA SER A 98 -13.72 14.55 -9.19
C SER A 98 -12.38 14.74 -9.91
N ASP A 99 -11.93 15.99 -10.01
CA ASP A 99 -10.70 16.33 -10.74
C ASP A 99 -9.48 15.68 -10.04
N LEU A 100 -9.46 15.70 -8.71
CA LEU A 100 -8.41 15.06 -7.92
C LEU A 100 -8.44 13.54 -8.04
N VAL A 101 -9.63 12.94 -8.05
CA VAL A 101 -9.79 11.49 -8.23
C VAL A 101 -9.39 11.06 -9.65
N ASP A 102 -9.67 11.88 -10.65
CA ASP A 102 -9.31 11.60 -12.04
C ASP A 102 -7.79 11.77 -12.32
N MET A 103 -7.04 12.42 -11.41
CA MET A 103 -5.58 12.46 -11.43
C MET A 103 -4.93 11.15 -10.96
N ILE A 104 -5.69 10.26 -10.29
CA ILE A 104 -5.17 8.97 -9.83
C ILE A 104 -5.10 8.03 -11.03
N PRO A 105 -3.91 7.54 -11.42
CA PRO A 105 -3.81 6.54 -12.48
C PRO A 105 -4.59 5.26 -12.11
N GLU A 106 -5.05 4.53 -13.12
CA GLU A 106 -5.74 3.27 -12.88
C GLU A 106 -4.81 2.23 -12.26
N PHE A 107 -5.31 1.50 -11.28
CA PHE A 107 -4.66 0.38 -10.63
C PHE A 107 -5.71 -0.62 -10.14
N TYR A 108 -5.30 -1.88 -10.04
CA TYR A 108 -6.19 -2.98 -9.67
C TYR A 108 -5.55 -3.78 -8.54
N ILE A 109 -6.10 -3.66 -7.33
CA ILE A 109 -5.68 -4.40 -6.14
C ILE A 109 -6.74 -5.44 -5.79
N ASN A 110 -6.28 -6.66 -5.51
CA ASN A 110 -7.09 -7.73 -4.95
C ASN A 110 -6.58 -8.09 -3.55
N ARG A 111 -7.50 -8.30 -2.60
CA ARG A 111 -7.20 -8.68 -1.21
C ARG A 111 -7.98 -9.94 -0.86
N LYS A 112 -7.27 -10.95 -0.41
CA LYS A 112 -7.84 -12.23 0.04
C LYS A 112 -7.17 -12.68 1.34
N GLU A 113 -7.86 -13.54 2.05
CA GLU A 113 -7.37 -14.20 3.25
C GLU A 113 -7.43 -15.70 3.04
N VAL A 114 -6.47 -16.42 3.60
CA VAL A 114 -6.41 -17.88 3.56
C VAL A 114 -6.09 -18.41 4.95
N GLU A 115 -6.79 -19.44 5.36
CA GLU A 115 -6.51 -20.16 6.61
C GLU A 115 -5.09 -20.72 6.57
N CYS A 116 -4.34 -20.48 7.63
CA CYS A 116 -2.98 -20.96 7.79
C CYS A 116 -2.70 -21.20 9.28
N PRO A 117 -2.54 -22.44 9.72
CA PRO A 117 -2.24 -22.76 11.10
C PRO A 117 -0.98 -22.05 11.60
N TRP A 118 -0.94 -21.69 12.87
CA TRP A 118 0.15 -20.94 13.48
C TRP A 118 1.54 -21.56 13.22
N ASN A 119 1.64 -22.89 13.31
CA ASN A 119 2.87 -23.61 13.09
C ASN A 119 3.32 -23.63 11.61
N ALA A 120 2.42 -23.38 10.66
CA ALA A 120 2.72 -23.36 9.24
C ALA A 120 3.17 -21.97 8.74
N LYS A 121 2.80 -20.87 9.42
CA LYS A 121 3.09 -19.49 8.97
C LYS A 121 4.57 -19.25 8.67
N CYS A 122 5.46 -19.64 9.58
CA CYS A 122 6.90 -19.48 9.38
C CYS A 122 7.43 -20.32 8.20
N LYS A 123 6.86 -21.51 7.98
CA LYS A 123 7.21 -22.39 6.87
C LYS A 123 6.79 -21.77 5.54
N VAL A 124 5.57 -21.24 5.47
CA VAL A 124 5.04 -20.54 4.28
C VAL A 124 5.96 -19.38 3.87
N ILE A 125 6.28 -18.48 4.80
CA ILE A 125 7.16 -17.34 4.53
C ILE A 125 8.54 -17.78 4.06
N ARG A 126 9.15 -18.75 4.73
CA ARG A 126 10.47 -19.26 4.36
C ARG A 126 10.47 -19.88 2.96
N GLN A 127 9.47 -20.68 2.64
CA GLN A 127 9.37 -21.33 1.33
C GLN A 127 9.16 -20.33 0.21
N LEU A 128 8.28 -19.33 0.40
CA LEU A 128 8.10 -18.26 -0.56
C LEU A 128 9.38 -17.46 -0.81
N MET A 129 10.19 -17.22 0.23
CA MET A 129 11.49 -16.56 0.07
C MET A 129 12.50 -17.43 -0.70
N GLN A 130 12.46 -18.75 -0.53
CA GLN A 130 13.38 -19.68 -1.21
C GLN A 130 13.02 -19.90 -2.69
N GLU A 131 11.73 -19.85 -3.02
CA GLU A 131 11.24 -20.07 -4.40
C GLU A 131 11.45 -18.86 -5.31
N ASN A 132 11.72 -17.68 -4.75
CA ASN A 132 11.87 -16.45 -5.51
C ASN A 132 13.30 -15.92 -5.41
N ASN A 133 13.75 -15.23 -6.48
CA ASN A 133 15.06 -14.59 -6.49
C ASN A 133 15.09 -13.41 -5.50
N ALA A 134 16.20 -13.24 -4.79
CA ALA A 134 16.36 -12.19 -3.80
C ALA A 134 16.14 -10.76 -4.35
N GLU A 135 16.40 -10.56 -5.64
CA GLU A 135 16.20 -9.27 -6.33
C GLU A 135 14.73 -8.94 -6.55
N ASN A 136 13.85 -9.96 -6.54
CA ASN A 136 12.43 -9.80 -6.82
C ASN A 136 11.58 -9.84 -5.54
N ILE A 137 12.19 -9.83 -4.36
CA ILE A 137 11.47 -9.89 -3.09
C ILE A 137 11.80 -8.71 -2.18
N GLU A 138 10.79 -8.27 -1.43
CA GLU A 138 10.92 -7.31 -0.34
C GLU A 138 10.33 -7.93 0.93
N THR A 139 11.05 -7.79 2.04
CA THR A 139 10.71 -8.42 3.34
C THR A 139 10.48 -7.40 4.44
N LEU A 140 9.97 -6.22 4.10
CA LEU A 140 9.64 -5.18 5.09
C LEU A 140 8.54 -5.66 6.06
N GLU A 141 7.51 -6.34 5.50
CA GLU A 141 6.44 -6.98 6.26
C GLU A 141 5.95 -8.20 5.47
N GLY A 142 6.11 -9.41 6.05
CA GLY A 142 5.86 -10.63 5.30
C GLY A 142 6.81 -10.78 4.11
N VAL A 143 6.29 -11.22 2.97
CA VAL A 143 7.03 -11.35 1.71
C VAL A 143 6.26 -10.70 0.58
N LYS A 144 6.83 -9.68 -0.03
CA LYS A 144 6.34 -9.06 -1.26
C LYS A 144 7.17 -9.56 -2.43
N VAL A 145 6.51 -10.14 -3.41
CA VAL A 145 7.15 -10.69 -4.62
C VAL A 145 6.77 -9.83 -5.81
N TYR A 146 7.75 -9.30 -6.49
CA TYR A 146 7.58 -8.52 -7.72
C TYR A 146 7.61 -9.41 -8.94
N GLN A 147 6.72 -9.16 -9.88
CA GLN A 147 6.61 -9.82 -11.18
C GLN A 147 6.54 -8.76 -12.29
N ASP A 148 6.73 -9.17 -13.55
CA ASP A 148 6.78 -8.25 -14.68
C ASP A 148 5.55 -7.33 -14.81
N ASN A 149 4.37 -7.82 -14.40
CA ASN A 149 3.10 -7.12 -14.58
C ASN A 149 2.36 -6.82 -13.26
N GLY A 150 3.03 -6.91 -12.12
CA GLY A 150 2.40 -6.68 -10.82
C GLY A 150 3.24 -7.17 -9.66
N TRP A 151 2.61 -7.27 -8.50
CA TRP A 151 3.23 -7.80 -7.29
C TRP A 151 2.20 -8.52 -6.42
N VAL A 152 2.69 -9.39 -5.56
CA VAL A 152 1.90 -10.02 -4.51
C VAL A 152 2.60 -9.88 -3.18
N LEU A 153 1.85 -9.55 -2.16
CA LEU A 153 2.31 -9.40 -0.77
C LEU A 153 1.59 -10.45 0.09
N VAL A 154 2.37 -11.25 0.80
CA VAL A 154 1.90 -12.30 1.70
C VAL A 154 2.28 -11.93 3.13
N ILE A 155 1.28 -11.62 3.96
CA ILE A 155 1.47 -11.19 5.36
C ILE A 155 0.79 -12.20 6.29
N PRO A 156 1.54 -12.88 7.16
CA PRO A 156 0.95 -13.67 8.24
C PRO A 156 0.27 -12.74 9.25
N ASP A 157 -1.00 -13.01 9.54
CA ASP A 157 -1.71 -12.25 10.58
C ASP A 157 -1.14 -12.57 11.96
N ALA A 158 -1.04 -11.57 12.84
CA ALA A 158 -0.46 -11.72 14.17
C ALA A 158 -1.46 -12.24 15.23
N GLU A 159 -2.76 -12.11 14.96
CA GLU A 159 -3.82 -12.40 15.94
C GLU A 159 -4.68 -13.58 15.53
N GLU A 160 -4.75 -13.89 14.23
CA GLU A 160 -5.62 -14.95 13.68
C GLU A 160 -4.80 -16.00 12.89
N PRO A 161 -5.27 -17.26 12.82
CA PRO A 161 -4.61 -18.32 12.06
C PRO A 161 -4.85 -18.19 10.56
N ILE A 162 -4.58 -17.02 10.01
CA ILE A 162 -4.71 -16.68 8.60
C ILE A 162 -3.45 -16.04 8.05
N VAL A 163 -3.37 -16.00 6.73
CA VAL A 163 -2.39 -15.23 5.96
C VAL A 163 -3.17 -14.32 5.00
N LYS A 164 -2.83 -13.05 5.00
CA LYS A 164 -3.37 -12.06 4.07
C LYS A 164 -2.55 -12.07 2.78
N VAL A 165 -3.25 -12.15 1.66
CA VAL A 165 -2.66 -12.12 0.32
C VAL A 165 -3.21 -10.90 -0.41
N ILE A 166 -2.31 -9.98 -0.74
CA ILE A 166 -2.64 -8.74 -1.45
C ILE A 166 -1.87 -8.77 -2.76
N SER A 167 -2.54 -8.53 -3.87
CA SER A 167 -1.92 -8.48 -5.19
C SER A 167 -2.33 -7.23 -5.95
N GLU A 168 -1.44 -6.73 -6.78
CA GLU A 168 -1.71 -5.67 -7.74
C GLU A 168 -1.29 -6.13 -9.13
N GLY A 169 -2.08 -5.77 -10.13
CA GLY A 169 -1.82 -6.11 -11.51
C GLY A 169 -2.33 -5.05 -12.48
N TYR A 170 -2.05 -5.25 -13.76
CA TYR A 170 -2.50 -4.37 -14.85
C TYR A 170 -4.01 -4.48 -15.15
N SER A 171 -4.68 -5.52 -14.64
CA SER A 171 -6.13 -5.68 -14.70
C SER A 171 -6.66 -6.34 -13.42
N ALA A 172 -7.97 -6.23 -13.20
CA ALA A 172 -8.62 -6.85 -12.03
C ALA A 172 -8.52 -8.38 -12.08
N GLU A 173 -8.68 -8.96 -13.28
CA GLU A 173 -8.59 -10.40 -13.51
C GLU A 173 -7.18 -10.91 -13.21
N PHE A 174 -6.15 -10.19 -13.68
CA PHE A 174 -4.76 -10.57 -13.41
C PHE A 174 -4.42 -10.46 -11.92
N ALA A 175 -4.84 -9.40 -11.25
CA ALA A 175 -4.64 -9.25 -9.80
C ALA A 175 -5.34 -10.39 -9.03
N GLU A 176 -6.54 -10.78 -9.44
CA GLU A 176 -7.25 -11.90 -8.85
C GLU A 176 -6.56 -13.24 -9.09
N GLU A 177 -6.15 -13.52 -10.32
CA GLU A 177 -5.41 -14.73 -10.68
C GLU A 177 -4.12 -14.85 -9.88
N LEU A 178 -3.36 -13.76 -9.80
CA LEU A 178 -2.12 -13.72 -9.03
C LEU A 178 -2.35 -14.05 -7.56
N SER A 179 -3.37 -13.48 -6.92
CA SER A 179 -3.70 -13.83 -5.53
C SER A 179 -4.10 -15.29 -5.39
N ASN A 180 -4.86 -15.86 -6.34
CA ASN A 180 -5.28 -17.26 -6.30
C ASN A 180 -4.10 -18.24 -6.42
N ILE A 181 -3.12 -17.92 -7.24
CA ILE A 181 -1.88 -18.72 -7.37
C ILE A 181 -1.19 -18.82 -6.01
N TYR A 182 -1.02 -17.69 -5.32
CA TYR A 182 -0.35 -17.67 -4.01
C TYR A 182 -1.19 -18.31 -2.90
N ILE A 183 -2.51 -18.17 -2.93
CA ILE A 183 -3.40 -18.87 -2.00
C ILE A 183 -3.24 -20.40 -2.13
N ASN A 184 -3.20 -20.92 -3.36
CA ASN A 184 -3.02 -22.34 -3.58
C ASN A 184 -1.65 -22.83 -3.10
N LYS A 185 -0.58 -22.08 -3.36
CA LYS A 185 0.75 -22.36 -2.81
C LYS A 185 0.75 -22.40 -1.27
N ILE A 186 0.10 -21.42 -0.63
CA ILE A 186 0.02 -21.37 0.83
C ILE A 186 -0.70 -22.60 1.39
N ARG A 187 -1.81 -23.03 0.76
CA ARG A 187 -2.53 -24.25 1.14
C ARG A 187 -1.65 -25.49 1.03
N GLU A 188 -1.00 -25.69 -0.11
CA GLU A 188 -0.08 -26.82 -0.32
C GLU A 188 1.05 -26.88 0.71
N ILE A 189 1.63 -25.73 1.06
CA ILE A 189 2.69 -25.64 2.07
C ILE A 189 2.16 -25.92 3.48
N SER A 190 0.94 -25.50 3.76
CA SER A 190 0.33 -25.63 5.09
C SER A 190 -0.14 -27.04 5.39
N GLU A 191 -0.52 -27.82 4.37
CA GLU A 191 -1.00 -29.20 4.49
C GLU A 191 0.14 -30.23 4.57
N ASN A 192 1.33 -29.90 4.10
CA ASN A 192 2.54 -30.76 4.14
C ASN A 192 3.40 -30.51 5.38
#